data_ba2e021ed0d953341d037e25a42b306e
#
_entry.id   ba2e021ed0d953341d037e25a42b306e
#
_cell.length_a   1.000
_cell.length_b   1.000
_cell.length_c   1.000
_cell.angle_alpha   90.00
_cell.angle_beta   90.00
_cell.angle_gamma   90.00
#
_symmetry.space_group_name_H-M   'P 1'
#
loop_
_entity.id
_entity.type
_entity.pdbx_description
1 polymer ?
#
loop_
_entity_poly.entity_id
_entity_poly.type
_entity_poly.pdbx_seq_one_letter_code
_entity_poly.pdbx_strand_id
1 'polypeptide(L)'
;SIENNFLDGTSSTSLNFEFLQNFNLDFINYKKDLNKTAKIFLKIVNKKNLINLQELKYEEDKNLILIRDLKIDKKNIVSLKKIQVKTFKNGNLKNDFNLNYGKKIRIIGSKYDANNLNKILKKKSKNNILSKINKEVEIDLKNIDTPLSEKLKNFRLIGVLKKGKFVKISSKGDFGNNKFLDITMKSDKVSNKKYLEVYSDLPQPLLSEYNFFKGLSKGVLTFSSIIDGNTSASKLVIDNFKIVNAPGVIKLLSLADFGGLADLAEGDGLSFEKMEVNMSNSEGHLKLTELIAVGPSISVLMEGYKEASGLTSLKGTLVPAKNLNKLLSKIPLIG
;
A
#
# COMPACT_ATOMS: atom_id res chain seq x y z
N SER A 1 -7.12 34.00 15.99
CA SER A 1 -6.15 35.09 16.13
C SER A 1 -4.95 34.85 15.26
N ILE A 2 -4.32 35.93 14.80
CA ILE A 2 -3.06 35.92 14.04
C ILE A 2 -2.14 36.92 14.74
N GLU A 3 -0.93 36.48 15.07
CA GLU A 3 0.11 37.33 15.65
C GLU A 3 1.37 37.24 14.81
N ASN A 4 1.91 38.38 14.42
CA ASN A 4 3.14 38.49 13.65
C ASN A 4 4.14 39.39 14.37
N ASN A 5 5.33 38.87 14.60
CA ASN A 5 6.44 39.58 15.19
C ASN A 5 7.64 39.58 14.24
N PHE A 6 8.28 40.75 14.03
CA PHE A 6 9.46 40.92 13.20
C PHE A 6 10.59 41.44 14.05
N LEU A 7 11.70 40.72 14.13
CA LEU A 7 12.90 41.13 14.86
C LEU A 7 14.14 40.61 14.12
N ASP A 8 15.12 41.49 13.86
CA ASP A 8 16.45 41.18 13.32
C ASP A 8 16.41 40.21 12.09
N GLY A 9 15.56 40.53 11.10
CA GLY A 9 15.41 39.72 9.89
C GLY A 9 14.77 38.34 10.08
N THR A 10 14.17 38.15 11.25
CA THR A 10 13.38 36.96 11.61
C THR A 10 11.91 37.36 11.72
N SER A 11 11.03 36.59 11.07
CA SER A 11 9.57 36.73 11.25
C SER A 11 9.04 35.55 12.04
N SER A 12 8.23 35.82 13.06
CA SER A 12 7.49 34.80 13.82
C SER A 12 6.00 35.02 13.63
N THR A 13 5.30 33.99 13.16
CA THR A 13 3.86 34.02 12.95
C THR A 13 3.20 32.94 13.80
N SER A 14 2.27 33.33 14.63
CA SER A 14 1.37 32.42 15.35
C SER A 14 -0.05 32.56 14.82
N LEU A 15 -0.68 31.43 14.50
CA LEU A 15 -2.05 31.36 13.99
C LEU A 15 -2.85 30.42 14.87
N ASN A 16 -4.02 30.86 15.30
CA ASN A 16 -4.98 30.04 16.02
C ASN A 16 -6.37 30.28 15.45
N PHE A 17 -7.00 29.23 14.90
CA PHE A 17 -8.33 29.33 14.33
C PHE A 17 -9.12 28.03 14.45
N GLU A 18 -10.43 28.16 14.42
CA GLU A 18 -11.39 27.08 14.40
C GLU A 18 -12.08 27.02 13.03
N PHE A 19 -12.46 25.82 12.62
CA PHE A 19 -13.14 25.62 11.34
C PHE A 19 -14.05 24.40 11.35
N LEU A 20 -15.03 24.40 10.45
CA LEU A 20 -16.02 23.34 10.27
C LEU A 20 -15.81 22.52 8.98
N GLN A 21 -15.06 23.07 7.99
CA GLN A 21 -14.85 22.41 6.70
C GLN A 21 -14.27 21.01 6.88
N ASN A 22 -14.67 20.12 5.97
CA ASN A 22 -14.12 18.78 5.92
C ASN A 22 -12.76 18.76 5.20
N PHE A 23 -11.92 17.82 5.58
CA PHE A 23 -10.72 17.45 4.84
C PHE A 23 -10.36 15.99 5.10
N ASN A 24 -9.55 15.42 4.23
CA ASN A 24 -9.12 14.03 4.31
C ASN A 24 -7.59 13.94 4.38
N LEU A 25 -7.11 13.05 5.25
CA LEU A 25 -5.72 12.64 5.30
C LEU A 25 -5.65 11.16 4.93
N ASP A 26 -5.54 10.90 3.63
CA ASP A 26 -5.62 9.54 3.07
C ASP A 26 -4.61 8.57 3.72
N PHE A 27 -3.38 9.05 4.01
CA PHE A 27 -2.29 8.21 4.53
C PHE A 27 -2.52 7.64 5.93
N ILE A 28 -3.45 8.21 6.71
CA ILE A 28 -3.89 7.70 8.01
C ILE A 28 -5.38 7.34 8.01
N ASN A 29 -6.01 7.30 6.82
CA ASN A 29 -7.43 7.04 6.64
C ASN A 29 -8.33 7.90 7.54
N TYR A 30 -7.93 9.18 7.75
CA TYR A 30 -8.65 10.12 8.58
C TYR A 30 -9.49 11.06 7.72
N LYS A 31 -10.74 11.23 8.12
CA LYS A 31 -11.67 12.19 7.54
C LYS A 31 -12.26 13.02 8.66
N LYS A 32 -12.09 14.35 8.59
CA LYS A 32 -12.75 15.29 9.50
C LYS A 32 -14.24 15.31 9.25
N ASP A 33 -15.02 15.23 10.31
CA ASP A 33 -16.48 15.34 10.28
C ASP A 33 -16.91 16.81 10.04
N LEU A 34 -17.89 17.01 9.15
CA LEU A 34 -18.47 18.35 8.87
C LEU A 34 -19.15 18.99 10.09
N ASN A 35 -19.71 18.15 10.97
CA ASN A 35 -20.52 18.62 12.11
C ASN A 35 -19.69 18.90 13.37
N LYS A 36 -18.36 18.79 13.27
CA LYS A 36 -17.47 19.01 14.40
C LYS A 36 -16.54 20.19 14.16
N THR A 37 -16.37 21.02 15.16
CA THR A 37 -15.38 22.09 15.13
C THR A 37 -14.00 21.50 15.36
N ALA A 38 -13.07 21.86 14.50
CA ALA A 38 -11.65 21.56 14.70
C ALA A 38 -10.86 22.82 14.94
N LYS A 39 -9.77 22.70 15.69
CA LYS A 39 -8.83 23.77 16.04
C LYS A 39 -7.48 23.51 15.40
N ILE A 40 -6.90 24.55 14.84
CA ILE A 40 -5.51 24.54 14.39
C ILE A 40 -4.75 25.62 15.12
N PHE A 41 -3.64 25.20 15.73
CA PHE A 41 -2.59 26.09 16.19
C PHE A 41 -1.36 25.88 15.33
N LEU A 42 -0.78 26.98 14.83
CA LEU A 42 0.38 26.98 13.98
C LEU A 42 1.37 28.04 14.46
N LYS A 43 2.63 27.67 14.69
CA LYS A 43 3.72 28.60 14.98
C LYS A 43 4.89 28.37 14.03
N ILE A 44 5.16 29.39 13.24
CA ILE A 44 6.22 29.38 12.22
C ILE A 44 7.22 30.50 12.52
N VAL A 45 8.49 30.19 12.39
CA VAL A 45 9.56 31.16 12.42
C VAL A 45 10.33 31.08 11.10
N ASN A 46 10.40 32.20 10.39
CA ASN A 46 11.14 32.31 9.13
C ASN A 46 12.40 33.14 9.34
N LYS A 47 13.53 32.64 8.89
CA LYS A 47 14.80 33.37 8.86
C LYS A 47 15.47 33.14 7.52
N LYS A 48 15.55 34.19 6.69
CA LYS A 48 16.04 34.11 5.30
C LYS A 48 15.28 33.01 4.52
N ASN A 49 15.97 31.92 4.12
CA ASN A 49 15.38 30.82 3.35
C ASN A 49 14.93 29.64 4.23
N LEU A 50 15.14 29.73 5.54
CA LEU A 50 14.78 28.65 6.48
C LEU A 50 13.39 28.90 7.07
N ILE A 51 12.49 27.98 6.81
CA ILE A 51 11.18 27.91 7.45
C ILE A 51 11.29 26.94 8.61
N ASN A 52 11.05 27.40 9.83
CA ASN A 52 10.98 26.58 11.02
C ASN A 52 9.53 26.53 11.52
N LEU A 53 8.82 25.45 11.20
CA LEU A 53 7.54 25.15 11.80
C LEU A 53 7.81 24.60 13.21
N GLN A 54 7.72 25.48 14.22
CA GLN A 54 7.94 25.11 15.62
C GLN A 54 6.86 24.16 16.11
N GLU A 55 5.59 24.46 15.80
CA GLU A 55 4.46 23.61 16.14
C GLU A 55 3.34 23.79 15.11
N LEU A 56 2.75 22.67 14.68
CA LEU A 56 1.42 22.57 14.10
C LEU A 56 0.65 21.58 14.93
N LYS A 57 -0.43 22.03 15.53
CA LYS A 57 -1.34 21.21 16.35
C LYS A 57 -2.72 21.28 15.73
N TYR A 58 -3.27 20.14 15.39
CA TYR A 58 -4.64 19.96 14.96
C TYR A 58 -5.39 19.18 16.03
N GLU A 59 -6.56 19.65 16.44
CA GLU A 59 -7.43 19.01 17.42
C GLU A 59 -8.88 19.01 16.93
N GLU A 60 -9.55 17.88 17.05
CA GLU A 60 -10.99 17.69 16.87
C GLU A 60 -11.46 16.63 17.87
N ASP A 61 -12.21 17.01 18.88
CA ASP A 61 -12.57 16.14 20.01
C ASP A 61 -11.34 15.42 20.61
N LYS A 62 -11.27 14.09 20.45
CA LYS A 62 -10.17 13.23 20.89
C LYS A 62 -9.07 13.07 19.83
N ASN A 63 -9.28 13.61 18.62
CA ASN A 63 -8.31 13.53 17.54
C ASN A 63 -7.20 14.57 17.72
N LEU A 64 -5.96 14.11 17.55
CA LEU A 64 -4.76 14.95 17.67
C LEU A 64 -3.79 14.62 16.54
N ILE A 65 -3.34 15.66 15.83
CA ILE A 65 -2.19 15.57 14.94
C ILE A 65 -1.25 16.71 15.34
N LEU A 66 -0.02 16.36 15.69
CA LEU A 66 0.97 17.29 16.19
C LEU A 66 2.27 17.13 15.42
N ILE A 67 2.79 18.22 14.86
CA ILE A 67 4.11 18.29 14.21
C ILE A 67 4.93 19.29 15.01
N ARG A 68 6.16 18.90 15.39
CA ARG A 68 7.08 19.75 16.13
C ARG A 68 8.45 19.86 15.47
N ASP A 69 8.98 21.08 15.45
CA ASP A 69 10.33 21.42 15.01
C ASP A 69 10.66 20.87 13.59
N LEU A 70 9.76 21.13 12.63
CA LEU A 70 10.00 20.85 11.22
C LEU A 70 10.73 22.02 10.58
N LYS A 71 11.96 21.80 10.18
CA LYS A 71 12.78 22.78 9.45
C LYS A 71 12.86 22.42 7.97
N ILE A 72 12.54 23.41 7.14
CA ILE A 72 12.55 23.30 5.68
C ILE A 72 13.46 24.38 5.12
N ASP A 73 14.43 24.00 4.31
CA ASP A 73 15.28 24.90 3.53
C ASP A 73 15.16 24.55 2.04
N LYS A 74 14.87 25.56 1.19
CA LYS A 74 14.74 25.39 -0.27
C LYS A 74 13.92 24.15 -0.67
N LYS A 75 12.76 23.95 -0.02
CA LYS A 75 11.85 22.80 -0.21
C LYS A 75 12.41 21.44 0.25
N ASN A 76 13.46 21.41 1.08
CA ASN A 76 13.99 20.17 1.65
C ASN A 76 13.72 20.11 3.15
N ILE A 77 13.38 18.93 3.66
CA ILE A 77 13.33 18.69 5.09
C ILE A 77 14.76 18.62 5.62
N VAL A 78 15.14 19.61 6.40
CA VAL A 78 16.44 19.65 7.08
C VAL A 78 16.38 18.86 8.38
N SER A 79 15.34 19.08 9.17
CA SER A 79 15.10 18.36 10.41
C SER A 79 13.61 18.32 10.73
N LEU A 80 13.22 17.31 11.50
CA LEU A 80 11.89 17.16 12.05
C LEU A 80 12.04 16.41 13.39
N LYS A 81 11.58 16.99 14.48
CA LYS A 81 11.71 16.36 15.78
C LYS A 81 10.67 15.26 15.94
N LYS A 82 9.39 15.58 15.75
CA LYS A 82 8.31 14.63 16.02
C LYS A 82 7.07 14.94 15.19
N ILE A 83 6.41 13.86 14.71
CA ILE A 83 5.00 13.87 14.36
C ILE A 83 4.30 12.90 15.32
N GLN A 84 3.20 13.33 15.92
CA GLN A 84 2.34 12.49 16.73
C GLN A 84 0.95 12.47 16.10
N VAL A 85 0.40 11.28 15.97
CA VAL A 85 -0.93 11.07 15.40
C VAL A 85 -1.74 10.22 16.37
N LYS A 86 -2.90 10.71 16.77
CA LYS A 86 -3.89 9.97 17.54
C LYS A 86 -5.27 10.28 16.99
N THR A 87 -5.92 9.31 16.36
CA THR A 87 -7.23 9.54 15.74
C THR A 87 -8.22 8.45 16.08
N PHE A 88 -9.49 8.82 16.09
CA PHE A 88 -10.62 7.97 16.42
C PHE A 88 -11.67 8.06 15.30
N LYS A 89 -12.46 7.01 15.14
CA LYS A 89 -13.65 6.99 14.29
C LYS A 89 -14.75 6.23 15.03
N ASN A 90 -15.91 6.87 15.24
CA ASN A 90 -17.02 6.29 15.99
C ASN A 90 -16.58 5.75 17.38
N GLY A 91 -15.79 6.53 18.11
CA GLY A 91 -15.26 6.16 19.42
C GLY A 91 -14.09 5.16 19.42
N ASN A 92 -13.81 4.51 18.30
CA ASN A 92 -12.74 3.52 18.18
C ASN A 92 -11.41 4.15 17.78
N LEU A 93 -10.33 3.79 18.46
CA LEU A 93 -8.97 4.20 18.13
C LEU A 93 -8.58 3.67 16.73
N LYS A 94 -8.16 4.55 15.84
CA LYS A 94 -7.73 4.23 14.47
C LYS A 94 -6.23 4.39 14.29
N ASN A 95 -5.68 5.48 14.79
CA ASN A 95 -4.25 5.73 14.73
C ASN A 95 -3.76 6.16 16.11
N ASP A 96 -2.58 5.66 16.49
CA ASP A 96 -1.84 6.07 17.68
C ASP A 96 -0.37 5.71 17.46
N PHE A 97 0.37 6.67 16.90
CA PHE A 97 1.79 6.48 16.60
C PHE A 97 2.56 7.81 16.63
N ASN A 98 3.87 7.67 16.78
CA ASN A 98 4.82 8.76 16.68
C ASN A 98 5.82 8.48 15.55
N LEU A 99 6.17 9.52 14.79
CA LEU A 99 7.27 9.53 13.85
C LEU A 99 8.34 10.49 14.37
N ASN A 100 9.56 10.00 14.53
CA ASN A 100 10.73 10.77 14.87
C ASN A 100 11.71 10.75 13.69
N TYR A 101 12.20 11.92 13.30
CA TYR A 101 13.12 12.09 12.16
C TYR A 101 14.48 12.58 12.67
N GLY A 102 15.30 11.64 13.13
CA GLY A 102 16.66 11.91 13.61
C GLY A 102 17.73 11.36 12.66
N LYS A 103 18.73 10.70 13.21
CA LYS A 103 19.71 9.91 12.42
C LYS A 103 18.99 8.83 11.60
N LYS A 104 17.95 8.25 12.16
CA LYS A 104 17.00 7.33 11.52
C LYS A 104 15.60 7.93 11.55
N ILE A 105 14.74 7.47 10.65
CA ILE A 105 13.29 7.69 10.74
C ILE A 105 12.72 6.55 11.56
N ARG A 106 12.06 6.87 12.67
CA ARG A 106 11.40 5.87 13.53
C ARG A 106 9.91 6.12 13.59
N ILE A 107 9.11 5.12 13.28
CA ILE A 107 7.66 5.12 13.40
C ILE A 107 7.29 4.05 14.42
N ILE A 108 6.80 4.47 15.59
CA ILE A 108 6.47 3.57 16.68
C ILE A 108 5.07 3.88 17.17
N GLY A 109 4.24 2.86 17.34
CA GLY A 109 2.87 3.08 17.80
C GLY A 109 2.10 1.83 18.17
N SER A 110 0.96 2.08 18.82
CA SER A 110 0.03 1.03 19.21
C SER A 110 -0.94 0.67 18.08
N LYS A 111 -1.21 1.62 17.15
CA LYS A 111 -2.25 1.47 16.13
C LYS A 111 -1.97 2.30 14.88
N TYR A 112 -2.25 1.70 13.71
CA TYR A 112 -2.25 2.37 12.40
C TYR A 112 -3.38 1.86 11.52
N ASP A 113 -4.12 2.76 10.87
CA ASP A 113 -5.17 2.42 9.90
C ASP A 113 -4.59 2.46 8.47
N ALA A 114 -4.26 1.30 7.93
CA ALA A 114 -3.68 1.12 6.59
C ALA A 114 -4.71 0.86 5.49
N ASN A 115 -6.01 1.00 5.76
CA ASN A 115 -7.07 0.68 4.78
C ASN A 115 -6.93 1.43 3.44
N ASN A 116 -6.37 2.65 3.45
CA ASN A 116 -6.14 3.45 2.24
C ASN A 116 -4.71 3.35 1.68
N LEU A 117 -3.82 2.59 2.31
CA LEU A 117 -2.40 2.56 1.95
C LEU A 117 -2.17 2.13 0.49
N ASN A 118 -2.89 1.12 0.03
CA ASN A 118 -2.80 0.62 -1.34
C ASN A 118 -3.19 1.69 -2.39
N LYS A 119 -4.19 2.53 -2.08
CA LYS A 119 -4.60 3.65 -2.95
C LYS A 119 -3.52 4.72 -3.05
N ILE A 120 -2.82 4.97 -1.95
CA ILE A 120 -1.75 5.98 -1.88
C ILE A 120 -0.53 5.51 -2.65
N LEU A 121 -0.13 4.26 -2.49
CA LEU A 121 1.00 3.67 -3.20
C LEU A 121 0.83 3.68 -4.73
N LYS A 122 -0.42 3.66 -5.22
CA LYS A 122 -0.75 3.80 -6.65
C LYS A 122 -0.64 5.24 -7.17
N LYS A 123 -0.79 6.26 -6.29
CA LYS A 123 -0.71 7.68 -6.71
C LYS A 123 0.75 8.05 -6.95
N LYS A 124 1.12 8.37 -8.19
CA LYS A 124 2.43 8.99 -8.48
C LYS A 124 2.49 10.35 -7.83
N SER A 125 3.28 10.53 -6.77
CA SER A 125 3.49 11.85 -6.16
C SER A 125 4.33 12.73 -7.09
N LYS A 126 3.78 13.88 -7.47
CA LYS A 126 4.54 14.92 -8.20
C LYS A 126 5.47 15.72 -7.28
N ASN A 127 5.38 15.56 -5.95
CA ASN A 127 6.14 16.32 -4.97
C ASN A 127 7.46 15.63 -4.59
N ASN A 128 8.55 16.27 -4.96
CA ASN A 128 9.92 15.76 -4.78
C ASN A 128 10.54 15.98 -3.38
N ILE A 129 9.77 16.40 -2.36
CA ILE A 129 10.31 16.63 -1.01
C ILE A 129 10.92 15.35 -0.43
N LEU A 130 10.27 14.21 -0.67
CA LEU A 130 10.75 12.91 -0.18
C LEU A 130 11.95 12.39 -0.98
N SER A 131 12.15 12.85 -2.23
CA SER A 131 13.20 12.33 -3.13
C SER A 131 14.63 12.60 -2.64
N LYS A 132 14.81 13.43 -1.63
CA LYS A 132 16.11 13.76 -1.04
C LYS A 132 16.40 13.00 0.26
N ILE A 133 15.47 12.16 0.73
CA ILE A 133 15.65 11.41 1.96
C ILE A 133 16.61 10.24 1.71
N ASN A 134 17.72 10.24 2.48
CA ASN A 134 18.70 9.15 2.52
C ASN A 134 18.87 8.76 3.99
N LYS A 135 18.07 7.82 4.48
CA LYS A 135 18.04 7.44 5.89
C LYS A 135 17.64 5.99 6.09
N GLU A 136 18.07 5.44 7.21
CA GLU A 136 17.47 4.22 7.74
C GLU A 136 16.06 4.50 8.26
N VAL A 137 15.18 3.50 8.13
CA VAL A 137 13.80 3.54 8.59
C VAL A 137 13.57 2.35 9.51
N GLU A 138 12.98 2.61 10.65
CA GLU A 138 12.51 1.61 11.60
C GLU A 138 11.01 1.84 11.84
N ILE A 139 10.20 0.80 11.67
CA ILE A 139 8.76 0.81 11.97
C ILE A 139 8.49 -0.29 12.99
N ASP A 140 7.80 0.04 14.07
CA ASP A 140 7.29 -0.92 15.06
C ASP A 140 5.85 -0.52 15.42
N LEU A 141 4.89 -1.28 14.89
CA LEU A 141 3.46 -1.04 15.07
C LEU A 141 2.79 -2.28 15.64
N LYS A 142 2.16 -2.12 16.81
CA LYS A 142 1.52 -3.25 17.51
C LYS A 142 0.30 -3.79 16.76
N ASN A 143 -0.51 -2.91 16.17
CA ASN A 143 -1.72 -3.28 15.44
C ASN A 143 -1.89 -2.40 14.21
N ILE A 144 -2.13 -3.03 13.08
CA ILE A 144 -2.45 -2.36 11.82
C ILE A 144 -3.81 -2.87 11.34
N ASP A 145 -4.77 -1.96 11.14
CA ASP A 145 -6.02 -2.28 10.45
C ASP A 145 -5.73 -2.32 8.95
N THR A 146 -5.92 -3.47 8.32
CA THR A 146 -5.75 -3.67 6.89
C THR A 146 -7.11 -3.75 6.18
N PRO A 147 -7.17 -3.64 4.85
CA PRO A 147 -8.40 -3.86 4.10
C PRO A 147 -9.11 -5.18 4.48
N LEU A 148 -10.44 -5.21 4.26
CA LEU A 148 -11.31 -6.35 4.58
C LEU A 148 -11.40 -6.68 6.08
N SER A 149 -11.15 -5.67 6.93
CA SER A 149 -11.22 -5.81 8.40
C SER A 149 -10.18 -6.76 9.01
N GLU A 150 -9.20 -7.15 8.25
CA GLU A 150 -8.09 -7.97 8.74
C GLU A 150 -7.15 -7.14 9.62
N LYS A 151 -6.46 -7.78 10.54
CA LYS A 151 -5.56 -7.12 11.49
C LYS A 151 -4.18 -7.72 11.40
N LEU A 152 -3.21 -6.89 11.07
CA LEU A 152 -1.79 -7.27 11.12
C LEU A 152 -1.21 -6.79 12.45
N LYS A 153 -0.65 -7.71 13.22
CA LYS A 153 -0.08 -7.46 14.56
C LYS A 153 1.44 -7.49 14.51
N ASN A 154 2.05 -6.80 15.47
CA ASN A 154 3.49 -6.83 15.73
C ASN A 154 4.33 -6.59 14.46
N PHE A 155 3.87 -5.66 13.61
CA PHE A 155 4.57 -5.36 12.38
C PHE A 155 5.86 -4.59 12.66
N ARG A 156 6.96 -5.16 12.22
CA ARG A 156 8.29 -4.55 12.29
C ARG A 156 8.89 -4.45 10.90
N LEU A 157 9.50 -3.30 10.63
CA LEU A 157 10.23 -3.07 9.39
C LEU A 157 11.54 -2.34 9.70
N ILE A 158 12.62 -2.84 9.14
CA ILE A 158 13.90 -2.16 9.05
C ILE A 158 14.22 -1.96 7.58
N GLY A 159 14.51 -0.73 7.18
CA GLY A 159 14.76 -0.40 5.79
C GLY A 159 15.80 0.69 5.60
N VAL A 160 16.19 0.91 4.35
CA VAL A 160 17.07 2.00 3.95
C VAL A 160 16.45 2.72 2.78
N LEU A 161 16.27 4.04 2.93
CA LEU A 161 15.88 4.93 1.85
C LEU A 161 17.12 5.56 1.20
N LYS A 162 17.15 5.57 -0.13
CA LYS A 162 18.05 6.37 -0.95
C LYS A 162 17.20 7.15 -1.97
N LYS A 163 17.38 8.46 -2.02
CA LYS A 163 16.58 9.36 -2.87
C LYS A 163 15.08 9.14 -2.69
N GLY A 164 14.64 8.93 -1.43
CA GLY A 164 13.23 8.70 -1.06
C GLY A 164 12.63 7.36 -1.48
N LYS A 165 13.42 6.45 -2.06
CA LYS A 165 12.98 5.11 -2.45
C LYS A 165 13.67 4.06 -1.59
N PHE A 166 12.96 3.03 -1.19
CA PHE A 166 13.57 1.89 -0.51
C PHE A 166 14.59 1.18 -1.42
N VAL A 167 15.74 0.90 -0.84
CA VAL A 167 16.80 0.07 -1.44
C VAL A 167 17.08 -1.19 -0.63
N LYS A 168 16.61 -1.23 0.62
CA LYS A 168 16.63 -2.39 1.50
C LYS A 168 15.36 -2.37 2.35
N ILE A 169 14.74 -3.51 2.51
CA ILE A 169 13.62 -3.77 3.42
C ILE A 169 13.82 -5.14 4.05
N SER A 170 13.53 -5.25 5.32
CA SER A 170 13.29 -6.49 6.03
C SER A 170 12.12 -6.24 6.96
N SER A 171 11.01 -6.93 6.77
CA SER A 171 9.82 -6.73 7.59
C SER A 171 9.13 -8.04 7.90
N LYS A 172 8.41 -8.05 9.01
CA LYS A 172 7.55 -9.15 9.43
C LYS A 172 6.32 -8.62 10.15
N GLY A 173 5.18 -9.28 9.92
CA GLY A 173 3.93 -9.03 10.64
C GLY A 173 3.15 -10.33 10.83
N ASP A 174 2.21 -10.33 11.76
CA ASP A 174 1.43 -11.50 12.17
C ASP A 174 -0.08 -11.19 12.01
N PHE A 175 -0.77 -11.94 11.15
CA PHE A 175 -2.22 -11.88 11.01
C PHE A 175 -2.94 -12.72 12.07
N GLY A 176 -2.23 -13.44 12.93
CA GLY A 176 -2.76 -14.42 13.88
C GLY A 176 -2.93 -15.81 13.24
N ASN A 177 -3.18 -16.82 14.09
CA ASN A 177 -3.39 -18.21 13.65
C ASN A 177 -2.24 -18.75 12.77
N ASN A 178 -1.00 -18.44 13.12
CA ASN A 178 0.21 -18.79 12.36
C ASN A 178 0.22 -18.29 10.91
N LYS A 179 -0.41 -17.15 10.66
CA LYS A 179 -0.39 -16.47 9.34
C LYS A 179 0.49 -15.24 9.39
N PHE A 180 1.42 -15.15 8.48
CA PHE A 180 2.44 -14.10 8.48
C PHE A 180 2.44 -13.28 7.20
N LEU A 181 3.03 -12.10 7.32
CA LEU A 181 3.43 -11.24 6.22
C LEU A 181 4.92 -10.98 6.34
N ASP A 182 5.68 -11.32 5.32
CA ASP A 182 7.09 -10.99 5.19
C ASP A 182 7.33 -10.18 3.92
N ILE A 183 8.09 -9.08 4.03
CA ILE A 183 8.50 -8.27 2.88
C ILE A 183 10.02 -8.07 2.97
N THR A 184 10.73 -8.49 1.95
CA THR A 184 12.17 -8.26 1.83
C THR A 184 12.50 -7.52 0.56
N MET A 185 13.48 -6.63 0.63
CA MET A 185 14.07 -5.98 -0.53
C MET A 185 15.58 -5.91 -0.36
N LYS A 186 16.31 -6.28 -1.38
CA LYS A 186 17.77 -6.18 -1.46
C LYS A 186 18.17 -5.45 -2.74
N SER A 187 19.22 -4.64 -2.70
CA SER A 187 19.82 -4.04 -3.89
C SER A 187 21.16 -4.71 -4.16
N ASP A 188 21.37 -5.07 -5.42
CA ASP A 188 22.69 -5.46 -5.89
C ASP A 188 23.55 -4.19 -6.07
N LYS A 189 24.76 -4.24 -5.53
CA LYS A 189 25.67 -3.09 -5.60
C LYS A 189 26.33 -2.91 -6.97
N VAL A 190 26.41 -3.96 -7.77
CA VAL A 190 27.06 -3.94 -9.10
C VAL A 190 26.05 -3.50 -10.17
N SER A 191 24.91 -4.18 -10.26
CA SER A 191 23.89 -3.90 -11.27
C SER A 191 22.91 -2.80 -10.89
N ASN A 192 22.91 -2.32 -9.63
CA ASN A 192 21.90 -1.42 -9.04
C ASN A 192 20.46 -1.94 -9.12
N LYS A 193 20.26 -3.18 -9.51
CA LYS A 193 18.94 -3.82 -9.51
C LYS A 193 18.46 -4.06 -8.08
N LYS A 194 17.14 -4.03 -7.90
CA LYS A 194 16.51 -4.34 -6.63
C LYS A 194 15.68 -5.61 -6.78
N TYR A 195 15.78 -6.46 -5.78
CA TYR A 195 15.03 -7.70 -5.67
C TYR A 195 14.04 -7.53 -4.52
N LEU A 196 12.75 -7.51 -4.85
CA LEU A 196 11.65 -7.43 -3.88
C LEU A 196 10.98 -8.80 -3.79
N GLU A 197 10.77 -9.27 -2.59
CA GLU A 197 10.02 -10.48 -2.28
C GLU A 197 8.96 -10.16 -1.24
N VAL A 198 7.75 -10.67 -1.45
CA VAL A 198 6.63 -10.57 -0.52
C VAL A 198 6.04 -11.96 -0.34
N TYR A 199 5.91 -12.39 0.89
CA TYR A 199 5.21 -13.61 1.28
C TYR A 199 4.03 -13.25 2.17
N SER A 200 2.88 -13.89 1.98
CA SER A 200 1.73 -13.70 2.85
C SER A 200 0.85 -14.94 2.91
N ASP A 201 0.57 -15.41 4.12
CA ASP A 201 -0.46 -16.45 4.38
C ASP A 201 -1.89 -15.91 4.29
N LEU A 202 -2.05 -14.60 4.05
CA LEU A 202 -3.33 -13.94 3.87
C LEU A 202 -3.25 -12.97 2.68
N PRO A 203 -3.49 -13.42 1.44
CA PRO A 203 -3.36 -12.59 0.24
C PRO A 203 -4.41 -11.49 0.11
N GLN A 204 -5.60 -11.68 0.65
CA GLN A 204 -6.77 -10.83 0.42
C GLN A 204 -6.52 -9.35 0.74
N PRO A 205 -5.97 -8.95 1.91
CA PRO A 205 -5.72 -7.54 2.21
C PRO A 205 -4.77 -6.87 1.25
N LEU A 206 -3.78 -7.61 0.73
CA LEU A 206 -2.77 -7.10 -0.20
C LEU A 206 -3.34 -6.87 -1.60
N LEU A 207 -4.30 -7.71 -2.01
CA LEU A 207 -4.86 -7.73 -3.35
C LEU A 207 -6.25 -7.07 -3.46
N SER A 208 -6.83 -6.61 -2.35
CA SER A 208 -8.20 -6.06 -2.24
C SER A 208 -8.53 -4.91 -3.22
N GLU A 209 -7.54 -4.12 -3.61
CA GLU A 209 -7.71 -2.98 -4.52
C GLU A 209 -7.68 -3.37 -6.01
N TYR A 210 -7.45 -4.63 -6.32
CA TYR A 210 -7.44 -5.13 -7.68
C TYR A 210 -8.75 -5.87 -7.95
N ASN A 211 -9.56 -5.34 -8.88
CA ASN A 211 -10.89 -5.89 -9.20
C ASN A 211 -10.85 -7.37 -9.59
N PHE A 212 -9.78 -7.81 -10.23
CA PHE A 212 -9.58 -9.20 -10.62
C PHE A 212 -9.53 -10.16 -9.42
N PHE A 213 -9.03 -9.69 -8.29
CA PHE A 213 -8.90 -10.50 -7.06
C PHE A 213 -10.06 -10.29 -6.08
N LYS A 214 -11.11 -9.58 -6.47
CA LYS A 214 -12.33 -9.53 -5.66
C LYS A 214 -12.92 -10.93 -5.55
N GLY A 215 -13.28 -11.31 -4.34
CA GLY A 215 -13.76 -12.67 -4.06
C GLY A 215 -12.65 -13.70 -3.78
N LEU A 216 -11.37 -13.30 -3.86
CA LEU A 216 -10.28 -14.17 -3.42
C LEU A 216 -10.46 -14.55 -1.95
N SER A 217 -10.38 -15.83 -1.66
CA SER A 217 -10.50 -16.40 -0.32
C SER A 217 -9.46 -17.49 -0.11
N LYS A 218 -8.88 -17.53 1.10
CA LYS A 218 -7.77 -18.45 1.44
C LYS A 218 -6.52 -18.18 0.59
N GLY A 219 -5.60 -19.13 0.55
CA GLY A 219 -4.39 -19.14 -0.25
C GLY A 219 -3.17 -18.57 0.45
N VAL A 220 -2.01 -18.86 -0.14
CA VAL A 220 -0.69 -18.33 0.22
C VAL A 220 -0.15 -17.58 -0.96
N LEU A 221 0.32 -16.36 -0.73
CA LEU A 221 0.86 -15.49 -1.76
C LEU A 221 2.38 -15.44 -1.67
N THR A 222 3.03 -15.60 -2.82
CA THR A 222 4.43 -15.25 -3.02
C THR A 222 4.53 -14.29 -4.21
N PHE A 223 5.17 -13.16 -4.00
CA PHE A 223 5.45 -12.18 -5.06
C PHE A 223 6.94 -11.88 -5.09
N SER A 224 7.52 -11.93 -6.29
CA SER A 224 8.90 -11.53 -6.54
C SER A 224 8.97 -10.48 -7.65
N SER A 225 9.91 -9.56 -7.54
CA SER A 225 10.11 -8.52 -8.56
C SER A 225 11.58 -8.12 -8.65
N ILE A 226 12.08 -8.09 -9.88
CA ILE A 226 13.38 -7.49 -10.21
C ILE A 226 13.09 -6.10 -10.77
N ILE A 227 13.59 -5.08 -10.09
CA ILE A 227 13.36 -3.67 -10.42
C ILE A 227 14.67 -3.07 -10.92
N ASP A 228 14.65 -2.52 -12.13
CA ASP A 228 15.79 -1.85 -12.77
C ASP A 228 15.34 -0.46 -13.25
N GLY A 229 15.76 0.57 -12.53
CA GLY A 229 15.33 1.94 -12.77
C GLY A 229 13.81 2.12 -12.72
N ASN A 230 13.18 2.33 -13.88
CA ASN A 230 11.73 2.50 -14.06
C ASN A 230 11.05 1.24 -14.64
N THR A 231 11.80 0.18 -14.84
CA THR A 231 11.28 -1.10 -15.34
C THR A 231 11.24 -2.14 -14.24
N SER A 232 10.38 -3.14 -14.38
CA SER A 232 10.37 -4.30 -13.50
C SER A 232 9.87 -5.54 -14.22
N ALA A 233 10.42 -6.69 -13.83
CA ALA A 233 9.89 -8.00 -14.15
C ALA A 233 9.44 -8.65 -12.85
N SER A 234 8.21 -9.15 -12.81
CA SER A 234 7.58 -9.63 -11.58
C SER A 234 6.82 -10.92 -11.79
N LYS A 235 6.83 -11.74 -10.76
CA LYS A 235 6.07 -13.00 -10.70
C LYS A 235 5.21 -12.98 -9.43
N LEU A 236 3.92 -13.28 -9.57
CA LEU A 236 2.98 -13.50 -8.47
C LEU A 236 2.52 -14.95 -8.51
N VAL A 237 2.58 -15.63 -7.39
CA VAL A 237 2.04 -16.96 -7.21
C VAL A 237 1.04 -16.93 -6.06
N ILE A 238 -0.10 -17.59 -6.24
CA ILE A 238 -1.07 -17.85 -5.16
C ILE A 238 -1.39 -19.33 -5.17
N ASP A 239 -1.13 -20.01 -4.07
CA ASP A 239 -1.38 -21.43 -3.91
C ASP A 239 -2.63 -21.67 -3.05
N ASN A 240 -3.41 -22.72 -3.37
CA ASN A 240 -4.53 -23.24 -2.57
C ASN A 240 -5.58 -22.18 -2.20
N PHE A 241 -6.13 -21.51 -3.19
CA PHE A 241 -7.11 -20.43 -2.98
C PHE A 241 -8.50 -20.77 -3.56
N LYS A 242 -9.49 -19.95 -3.20
CA LYS A 242 -10.84 -19.96 -3.78
C LYS A 242 -11.21 -18.59 -4.32
N ILE A 243 -12.08 -18.58 -5.31
CA ILE A 243 -12.76 -17.38 -5.80
C ILE A 243 -14.25 -17.52 -5.45
N VAL A 244 -14.77 -16.63 -4.62
CA VAL A 244 -16.16 -16.66 -4.14
C VAL A 244 -16.81 -15.30 -4.42
N ASN A 245 -18.04 -15.30 -4.92
CA ASN A 245 -18.82 -14.08 -5.15
C ASN A 245 -18.03 -13.00 -5.93
N ALA A 246 -17.31 -13.40 -6.98
CA ALA A 246 -16.51 -12.51 -7.82
C ALA A 246 -17.28 -12.13 -9.10
N PRO A 247 -17.99 -10.96 -9.12
CA PRO A 247 -18.89 -10.61 -10.23
C PRO A 247 -18.23 -10.65 -11.61
N GLY A 248 -16.94 -10.26 -11.70
CA GLY A 248 -16.19 -10.31 -12.95
C GLY A 248 -15.94 -11.73 -13.45
N VAL A 249 -15.62 -12.67 -12.57
CA VAL A 249 -15.41 -14.09 -12.90
C VAL A 249 -16.74 -14.74 -13.27
N ILE A 250 -17.77 -14.49 -12.47
CA ILE A 250 -19.14 -15.01 -12.70
C ILE A 250 -19.63 -14.58 -14.10
N LYS A 251 -19.49 -13.31 -14.44
CA LYS A 251 -19.88 -12.79 -15.73
C LYS A 251 -19.07 -13.42 -16.88
N LEU A 252 -17.78 -13.64 -16.72
CA LEU A 252 -16.96 -14.32 -17.73
C LEU A 252 -17.39 -15.76 -17.93
N LEU A 253 -17.69 -16.50 -16.85
CA LEU A 253 -18.16 -17.88 -16.92
C LEU A 253 -19.53 -17.98 -17.62
N SER A 254 -20.46 -17.08 -17.30
CA SER A 254 -21.77 -17.00 -17.94
C SER A 254 -21.69 -16.69 -19.44
N LEU A 255 -20.79 -15.76 -19.84
CA LEU A 255 -20.56 -15.41 -21.26
C LEU A 255 -19.92 -16.57 -22.04
N ALA A 256 -19.16 -17.43 -21.38
CA ALA A 256 -18.52 -18.60 -21.98
C ALA A 256 -19.39 -19.85 -21.96
N ASP A 257 -20.68 -19.72 -21.61
CA ASP A 257 -21.67 -20.82 -21.48
C ASP A 257 -21.31 -21.85 -20.41
N PHE A 258 -20.64 -21.41 -19.33
CA PHE A 258 -20.31 -22.21 -18.17
C PHE A 258 -21.23 -21.91 -16.98
N GLY A 259 -22.55 -21.86 -17.19
CA GLY A 259 -23.54 -21.44 -16.19
C GLY A 259 -23.43 -22.21 -14.87
N GLY A 260 -23.28 -23.55 -14.91
CA GLY A 260 -23.11 -24.35 -13.69
C GLY A 260 -21.83 -24.01 -12.89
N LEU A 261 -20.76 -23.53 -13.53
CA LEU A 261 -19.58 -23.04 -12.84
C LEU A 261 -19.78 -21.62 -12.31
N ALA A 262 -20.62 -20.82 -12.97
CA ALA A 262 -21.02 -19.51 -12.47
C ALA A 262 -21.83 -19.64 -11.16
N ASP A 263 -22.78 -20.55 -11.11
CA ASP A 263 -23.57 -20.87 -9.90
C ASP A 263 -22.69 -21.38 -8.75
N LEU A 264 -21.70 -22.22 -9.07
CA LEU A 264 -20.72 -22.67 -8.09
C LEU A 264 -19.87 -21.51 -7.55
N ALA A 265 -19.48 -20.56 -8.42
CA ALA A 265 -18.69 -19.40 -8.04
C ALA A 265 -19.48 -18.41 -7.14
N GLU A 266 -20.81 -18.37 -7.28
CA GLU A 266 -21.70 -17.60 -6.39
C GLU A 266 -21.90 -18.28 -5.04
N GLY A 267 -21.93 -19.62 -5.00
CA GLY A 267 -22.15 -20.42 -3.79
C GLY A 267 -20.86 -20.77 -3.06
N ASP A 268 -20.40 -22.00 -3.25
CA ASP A 268 -19.24 -22.57 -2.54
C ASP A 268 -17.89 -21.99 -2.99
N GLY A 269 -17.87 -21.33 -4.14
CA GLY A 269 -16.68 -20.77 -4.78
C GLY A 269 -15.91 -21.79 -5.63
N LEU A 270 -15.14 -21.27 -6.57
CA LEU A 270 -14.23 -22.04 -7.43
C LEU A 270 -12.89 -22.21 -6.73
N SER A 271 -12.47 -23.45 -6.53
CA SER A 271 -11.17 -23.78 -5.96
C SER A 271 -10.08 -23.81 -7.04
N PHE A 272 -8.90 -23.32 -6.67
CA PHE A 272 -7.70 -23.38 -7.49
C PHE A 272 -6.54 -23.92 -6.65
N GLU A 273 -5.75 -24.78 -7.24
CA GLU A 273 -4.53 -25.30 -6.63
C GLU A 273 -3.42 -24.28 -6.70
N LYS A 274 -3.28 -23.63 -7.86
CA LYS A 274 -2.22 -22.65 -8.11
C LYS A 274 -2.67 -21.62 -9.14
N MET A 275 -2.25 -20.37 -8.91
CA MET A 275 -2.21 -19.32 -9.93
C MET A 275 -0.79 -18.76 -10.01
N GLU A 276 -0.30 -18.61 -11.23
CA GLU A 276 0.97 -17.97 -11.52
C GLU A 276 0.74 -16.82 -12.50
N VAL A 277 1.32 -15.67 -12.21
CA VAL A 277 1.20 -14.45 -13.03
C VAL A 277 2.58 -13.90 -13.30
N ASN A 278 2.99 -13.89 -14.57
CA ASN A 278 4.22 -13.29 -15.04
C ASN A 278 3.92 -11.94 -15.66
N MET A 279 4.57 -10.88 -15.19
CA MET A 279 4.29 -9.51 -15.62
C MET A 279 5.56 -8.66 -15.70
N SER A 280 5.52 -7.67 -16.59
CA SER A 280 6.55 -6.64 -16.68
C SER A 280 5.92 -5.25 -16.65
N ASN A 281 6.64 -4.29 -16.12
CA ASN A 281 6.23 -2.89 -16.11
C ASN A 281 7.37 -2.05 -16.72
N SER A 282 7.00 -1.16 -17.64
CA SER A 282 7.91 -0.18 -18.22
C SER A 282 7.18 1.16 -18.31
N GLU A 283 7.69 2.18 -17.62
CA GLU A 283 7.17 3.57 -17.64
C GLU A 283 5.66 3.71 -17.36
N GLY A 284 5.08 2.76 -16.64
CA GLY A 284 3.66 2.73 -16.30
C GLY A 284 2.80 1.87 -17.24
N HIS A 285 3.41 1.25 -18.23
CA HIS A 285 2.78 0.19 -19.04
C HIS A 285 3.02 -1.15 -18.35
N LEU A 286 1.95 -1.75 -17.84
CA LEU A 286 1.97 -3.10 -17.26
C LEU A 286 1.60 -4.10 -18.33
N LYS A 287 2.52 -5.00 -18.66
CA LYS A 287 2.26 -6.16 -19.54
C LYS A 287 2.08 -7.40 -18.69
N LEU A 288 0.94 -8.04 -18.81
CA LEU A 288 0.67 -9.38 -18.33
C LEU A 288 1.15 -10.34 -19.39
N THR A 289 2.33 -10.92 -19.19
CA THR A 289 2.91 -11.83 -20.18
C THR A 289 2.16 -13.14 -20.19
N GLU A 290 1.78 -13.61 -19.00
CA GLU A 290 1.07 -14.84 -18.82
C GLU A 290 0.40 -14.86 -17.44
N LEU A 291 -0.82 -15.33 -17.37
CA LEU A 291 -1.52 -15.75 -16.16
C LEU A 291 -2.02 -17.16 -16.40
N ILE A 292 -1.61 -18.09 -15.57
CA ILE A 292 -2.13 -19.46 -15.54
C ILE A 292 -2.74 -19.68 -14.16
N ALA A 293 -3.99 -20.13 -14.10
CA ALA A 293 -4.61 -20.62 -12.88
C ALA A 293 -5.16 -22.04 -13.13
N VAL A 294 -4.80 -22.97 -12.28
CA VAL A 294 -5.19 -24.38 -12.38
C VAL A 294 -6.09 -24.76 -11.21
N GLY A 295 -7.26 -25.30 -11.51
CA GLY A 295 -8.19 -25.78 -10.53
C GLY A 295 -8.89 -27.07 -10.95
N PRO A 296 -9.52 -27.79 -10.03
CA PRO A 296 -10.16 -29.09 -10.30
C PRO A 296 -11.37 -28.97 -11.24
N SER A 297 -12.04 -27.83 -11.27
CA SER A 297 -13.23 -27.61 -12.12
C SER A 297 -12.91 -26.84 -13.39
N ILE A 298 -11.94 -25.94 -13.36
CA ILE A 298 -11.59 -25.05 -14.46
C ILE A 298 -10.14 -24.62 -14.36
N SER A 299 -9.51 -24.42 -15.51
CA SER A 299 -8.22 -23.74 -15.64
C SER A 299 -8.36 -22.50 -16.51
N VAL A 300 -7.52 -21.52 -16.23
CA VAL A 300 -7.54 -20.19 -16.87
C VAL A 300 -6.15 -19.91 -17.42
N LEU A 301 -6.10 -19.48 -18.68
CA LEU A 301 -4.88 -18.93 -19.31
C LEU A 301 -5.23 -17.54 -19.82
N MET A 302 -4.44 -16.52 -19.44
CA MET A 302 -4.66 -15.14 -19.87
C MET A 302 -3.35 -14.43 -20.15
N GLU A 303 -3.42 -13.47 -21.06
CA GLU A 303 -2.39 -12.48 -21.35
C GLU A 303 -3.01 -11.09 -21.53
N GLY A 304 -2.20 -10.05 -21.55
CA GLY A 304 -2.73 -8.73 -21.82
C GLY A 304 -1.83 -7.59 -21.38
N TYR A 305 -2.43 -6.40 -21.30
CA TYR A 305 -1.70 -5.21 -20.87
C TYR A 305 -2.64 -4.18 -20.25
N LYS A 306 -2.03 -3.29 -19.48
CA LYS A 306 -2.66 -2.06 -18.97
C LYS A 306 -1.76 -0.88 -19.28
N GLU A 307 -2.30 0.10 -19.99
CA GLU A 307 -1.61 1.33 -20.32
C GLU A 307 -1.56 2.31 -19.14
N ALA A 308 -0.66 3.28 -19.22
CA ALA A 308 -0.56 4.38 -18.26
C ALA A 308 -1.84 5.25 -18.23
N SER A 309 -2.57 5.33 -19.34
CA SER A 309 -3.89 5.97 -19.47
C SER A 309 -5.00 5.29 -18.66
N GLY A 310 -4.78 4.01 -18.29
CA GLY A 310 -5.75 3.17 -17.59
C GLY A 310 -6.47 2.17 -18.50
N LEU A 311 -6.32 2.28 -19.83
CA LEU A 311 -6.86 1.30 -20.77
C LEU A 311 -6.29 -0.09 -20.44
N THR A 312 -7.16 -1.08 -20.36
CA THR A 312 -6.80 -2.46 -20.05
C THR A 312 -7.36 -3.38 -21.12
N SER A 313 -6.51 -4.22 -21.69
CA SER A 313 -6.88 -5.26 -22.63
C SER A 313 -6.41 -6.61 -22.10
N LEU A 314 -7.35 -7.56 -21.98
CA LEU A 314 -7.07 -8.92 -21.53
C LEU A 314 -7.66 -9.89 -22.56
N LYS A 315 -6.90 -10.93 -22.90
CA LYS A 315 -7.32 -12.03 -23.74
C LYS A 315 -7.03 -13.33 -22.99
N GLY A 316 -7.91 -14.30 -23.07
CA GLY A 316 -7.70 -15.53 -22.34
C GLY A 316 -8.57 -16.69 -22.82
N THR A 317 -8.26 -17.87 -22.29
CA THR A 317 -8.97 -19.11 -22.52
C THR A 317 -9.35 -19.72 -21.19
N LEU A 318 -10.60 -20.14 -21.08
CA LEU A 318 -11.13 -20.91 -19.96
C LEU A 318 -11.26 -22.37 -20.42
N VAL A 319 -10.73 -23.30 -19.62
CA VAL A 319 -10.72 -24.72 -19.97
C VAL A 319 -11.35 -25.52 -18.83
N PRO A 320 -12.51 -26.13 -19.06
CA PRO A 320 -13.12 -27.05 -18.08
C PRO A 320 -12.20 -28.24 -17.79
N ALA A 321 -12.30 -28.82 -16.61
CA ALA A 321 -11.45 -29.93 -16.14
C ALA A 321 -11.39 -31.12 -17.10
N LYS A 322 -12.50 -31.44 -17.76
CA LYS A 322 -12.58 -32.53 -18.79
C LYS A 322 -11.56 -32.39 -19.93
N ASN A 323 -11.01 -31.19 -20.16
CA ASN A 323 -10.07 -30.91 -21.26
C ASN A 323 -8.68 -30.46 -20.75
N LEU A 324 -8.42 -30.59 -19.44
CA LEU A 324 -7.20 -30.10 -18.80
C LEU A 324 -5.93 -30.70 -19.40
N ASN A 325 -5.93 -31.98 -19.72
CA ASN A 325 -4.78 -32.68 -20.32
C ASN A 325 -4.37 -32.09 -21.67
N LYS A 326 -5.34 -31.58 -22.47
CA LYS A 326 -5.05 -30.91 -23.77
C LYS A 326 -4.43 -29.53 -23.58
N LEU A 327 -4.70 -28.85 -22.44
CA LEU A 327 -4.10 -27.55 -22.14
C LEU A 327 -2.68 -27.73 -21.61
N LEU A 328 -2.48 -28.67 -20.68
CA LEU A 328 -1.17 -28.94 -20.07
C LEU A 328 -0.13 -29.37 -21.10
N SER A 329 -0.55 -30.09 -22.16
CA SER A 329 0.36 -30.46 -23.26
C SER A 329 0.81 -29.27 -24.13
N LYS A 330 0.16 -28.11 -24.04
CA LYS A 330 0.51 -26.88 -24.78
C LYS A 330 1.34 -25.89 -23.97
N ILE A 331 1.48 -26.13 -22.65
CA ILE A 331 2.31 -25.31 -21.79
C ILE A 331 3.73 -25.85 -21.87
N PRO A 332 4.72 -25.06 -22.32
CA PRO A 332 6.11 -25.51 -22.27
C PRO A 332 6.41 -25.79 -20.77
N LEU A 333 6.77 -27.05 -20.49
CA LEU A 333 7.26 -27.46 -19.20
C LEU A 333 8.51 -26.63 -18.94
N ILE A 334 8.39 -25.65 -18.05
CA ILE A 334 9.55 -24.94 -17.52
C ILE A 334 10.20 -25.91 -16.53
N GLY A 335 11.27 -26.54 -17.01
CA GLY A 335 12.19 -27.34 -16.20
C GLY A 335 12.96 -26.47 -15.22
#